data_9676a2175c5903992f4de271f16a6e8a
#
_entry.id   9676a2175c5903992f4de271f16a6e8a
#
_cell.length_a   1.000
_cell.length_b   1.000
_cell.length_c   1.000
_cell.angle_alpha   90.00
_cell.angle_beta   90.00
_cell.angle_gamma   90.00
#
_symmetry.space_group_name_H-M   'P 1'
#
loop_
_entity.id
_entity.type
_entity.pdbx_description
1 polymer ?
#
loop_
_entity_poly.entity_id
_entity_poly.type
_entity_poly.pdbx_seq_one_letter_code
_entity_poly.pdbx_strand_id
1 'polypeptide(L)'
;MSAHINQVYGWFFTIPEIKFRRNCKMANKWVYTFKEGNMTMRNLLGGKGANLAEMTEIGLPVPQGFTITTEACTQYYEDGRKINDEIMAQTMEGVKWMEEVNGKKFGDLKNPLLVSVRSGARASMPGMMDTILN
;
A
#
# COMPACT_ATOMS: atom_id res chain seq x y z
N MET A 1 41.89 27.74 45.18
CA MET A 1 42.23 27.96 43.76
C MET A 1 41.11 27.40 42.90
N SER A 2 40.55 28.29 42.18
CA SER A 2 39.31 28.13 41.35
C SER A 2 39.36 27.06 40.29
N ALA A 3 38.25 26.40 40.08
CA ALA A 3 37.88 25.87 38.77
C ALA A 3 36.38 26.03 38.58
N HIS A 4 36.02 26.92 37.70
CA HIS A 4 34.66 27.14 37.21
C HIS A 4 34.21 25.96 36.38
N ILE A 5 33.05 25.40 36.68
CA ILE A 5 32.37 24.40 35.88
C ILE A 5 31.21 25.11 35.18
N ASN A 6 31.32 25.18 33.85
CA ASN A 6 30.27 25.64 32.97
C ASN A 6 29.11 24.65 32.98
N GLN A 7 27.97 25.13 33.38
CA GLN A 7 26.67 24.47 33.36
C GLN A 7 26.10 24.57 31.94
N VAL A 8 26.10 23.46 31.20
CA VAL A 8 25.42 23.34 29.91
C VAL A 8 24.03 22.79 30.20
N TYR A 9 23.01 23.60 29.98
CA TYR A 9 21.59 23.20 30.05
C TYR A 9 21.26 22.26 28.94
N GLY A 10 21.19 20.96 29.21
CA GLY A 10 20.57 19.97 28.33
C GLY A 10 19.07 19.95 28.54
N TRP A 11 18.32 20.38 27.54
CA TRP A 11 16.90 20.18 27.50
C TRP A 11 16.62 18.72 27.13
N PHE A 12 16.30 17.90 28.12
CA PHE A 12 15.72 16.58 27.89
C PHE A 12 14.25 16.77 27.49
N PHE A 13 13.97 16.72 26.23
CA PHE A 13 12.62 16.46 25.77
C PHE A 13 12.31 15.00 26.03
N THR A 14 11.63 14.71 27.11
CA THR A 14 10.96 13.42 27.31
C THR A 14 9.80 13.36 26.34
N ILE A 15 9.98 12.60 25.26
CA ILE A 15 8.87 12.18 24.39
C ILE A 15 7.99 11.28 25.27
N PRO A 16 6.69 11.61 25.48
CA PRO A 16 5.82 10.71 26.21
C PRO A 16 5.74 9.38 25.45
N GLU A 17 6.06 8.29 26.14
CA GLU A 17 5.80 6.95 25.64
C GLU A 17 4.33 6.86 25.26
N ILE A 18 4.08 6.93 23.96
CA ILE A 18 2.78 6.52 23.41
C ILE A 18 2.69 5.02 23.70
N LYS A 19 2.02 4.67 24.80
CA LYS A 19 1.58 3.30 25.05
C LYS A 19 0.74 2.87 23.85
N PHE A 20 1.38 2.20 22.92
CA PHE A 20 0.72 1.46 21.87
C PHE A 20 -0.15 0.41 22.56
N ARG A 21 -1.45 0.71 22.72
CA ARG A 21 -2.42 -0.26 23.18
C ARG A 21 -2.39 -1.40 22.17
N ARG A 22 -1.71 -2.49 22.54
CA ARG A 22 -1.84 -3.79 21.90
C ARG A 22 -3.25 -4.35 22.13
N ASN A 23 -4.20 -3.79 21.44
CA ASN A 23 -5.50 -4.39 21.16
C ASN A 23 -5.75 -4.23 19.65
N CYS A 24 -4.78 -4.60 18.83
CA CYS A 24 -5.02 -4.88 17.44
C CYS A 24 -5.50 -6.34 17.36
N LYS A 25 -6.83 -6.57 17.20
CA LYS A 25 -7.24 -7.54 16.19
C LYS A 25 -6.29 -7.32 15.00
N MET A 26 -5.59 -8.36 14.58
CA MET A 26 -4.73 -8.25 13.40
C MET A 26 -5.61 -7.72 12.26
N ALA A 27 -5.45 -6.44 11.93
CA ALA A 27 -6.17 -5.84 10.83
C ALA A 27 -5.82 -6.66 9.58
N ASN A 28 -6.82 -7.10 8.84
CA ASN A 28 -6.60 -7.85 7.62
C ASN A 28 -5.77 -6.98 6.67
N LYS A 29 -4.73 -7.54 6.08
CA LYS A 29 -3.95 -6.83 5.08
C LYS A 29 -4.64 -6.97 3.73
N TRP A 30 -5.26 -5.90 3.27
CA TRP A 30 -6.03 -5.84 2.03
C TRP A 30 -5.22 -5.37 0.82
N VAL A 31 -4.09 -4.68 1.05
CA VAL A 31 -3.28 -4.07 0.00
C VAL A 31 -1.83 -4.55 0.12
N TYR A 32 -1.27 -4.99 -1.00
CA TYR A 32 0.11 -5.46 -1.13
C TYR A 32 0.82 -4.71 -2.25
N THR A 33 1.96 -4.11 -1.95
CA THR A 33 2.85 -3.58 -2.98
C THR A 33 3.42 -4.74 -3.80
N PHE A 34 3.88 -4.48 -5.03
CA PHE A 34 4.49 -5.54 -5.86
C PHE A 34 5.73 -6.15 -5.22
N LYS A 35 6.40 -5.41 -4.32
CA LYS A 35 7.58 -5.92 -3.57
C LYS A 35 7.22 -6.87 -2.42
N GLU A 36 5.99 -6.86 -1.97
CA GLU A 36 5.52 -7.69 -0.85
C GLU A 36 4.85 -8.99 -1.31
N GLY A 37 4.52 -9.09 -2.59
CA GLY A 37 3.90 -10.27 -3.18
C GLY A 37 4.89 -11.15 -3.91
N ASN A 38 4.44 -12.35 -4.26
CA ASN A 38 5.15 -13.29 -5.13
C ASN A 38 4.16 -14.21 -5.87
N MET A 39 4.69 -15.08 -6.74
CA MET A 39 3.86 -15.98 -7.56
C MET A 39 3.04 -16.99 -6.74
N THR A 40 3.49 -17.37 -5.54
CA THR A 40 2.77 -18.33 -4.68
C THR A 40 1.47 -17.74 -4.14
N MET A 41 1.36 -16.40 -4.08
CA MET A 41 0.20 -15.67 -3.58
C MET A 41 -0.89 -15.46 -4.65
N ARG A 42 -0.92 -16.25 -5.69
CA ARG A 42 -1.84 -16.09 -6.82
C ARG A 42 -3.32 -16.12 -6.42
N ASN A 43 -3.68 -16.89 -5.42
CA ASN A 43 -5.05 -16.92 -4.91
C ASN A 43 -5.45 -15.62 -4.22
N LEU A 44 -4.51 -14.95 -3.56
CA LEU A 44 -4.71 -13.70 -2.83
C LEU A 44 -4.60 -12.47 -3.73
N LEU A 45 -3.58 -12.43 -4.61
CA LEU A 45 -3.28 -11.27 -5.44
C LEU A 45 -3.94 -11.34 -6.84
N GLY A 46 -4.56 -12.47 -7.17
CA GLY A 46 -5.00 -12.75 -8.53
C GLY A 46 -3.82 -13.04 -9.48
N GLY A 47 -4.13 -13.50 -10.69
CA GLY A 47 -3.09 -13.86 -11.66
C GLY A 47 -2.21 -12.68 -12.08
N LYS A 48 -2.81 -11.52 -12.35
CA LYS A 48 -2.08 -10.32 -12.77
C LYS A 48 -1.22 -9.75 -11.64
N GLY A 49 -1.76 -9.68 -10.41
CA GLY A 49 -1.04 -9.17 -9.25
C GLY A 49 0.17 -10.04 -8.89
N ALA A 50 -0.01 -11.35 -8.85
CA ALA A 50 1.07 -12.30 -8.58
C ALA A 50 2.18 -12.25 -9.65
N ASN A 51 1.81 -12.15 -10.94
CA ASN A 51 2.80 -12.01 -12.01
C ASN A 51 3.60 -10.70 -11.92
N LEU A 52 2.95 -9.57 -11.60
CA LEU A 52 3.65 -8.28 -11.43
C LEU A 52 4.59 -8.32 -10.22
N ALA A 53 4.17 -8.96 -9.14
CA ALA A 53 5.01 -9.15 -7.97
C ALA A 53 6.25 -10.01 -8.29
N GLU A 54 6.07 -11.13 -8.96
CA GLU A 54 7.16 -12.00 -9.43
C GLU A 54 8.14 -11.26 -10.35
N MET A 55 7.61 -10.52 -11.33
CA MET A 55 8.44 -9.70 -12.22
C MET A 55 9.27 -8.67 -11.45
N THR A 56 8.71 -8.10 -10.38
CA THR A 56 9.42 -7.17 -9.50
C THR A 56 10.51 -7.87 -8.71
N GLU A 57 10.23 -9.08 -8.19
CA GLU A 57 11.16 -9.88 -7.40
C GLU A 57 12.40 -10.30 -8.21
N ILE A 58 12.20 -10.72 -9.46
CA ILE A 58 13.30 -11.09 -10.38
C ILE A 58 14.02 -9.88 -10.99
N GLY A 59 13.66 -8.65 -10.61
CA GLY A 59 14.36 -7.43 -10.99
C GLY A 59 14.00 -6.86 -12.36
N LEU A 60 12.88 -7.26 -12.95
CA LEU A 60 12.40 -6.63 -14.18
C LEU A 60 11.92 -5.20 -13.92
N PRO A 61 12.02 -4.30 -14.90
CA PRO A 61 11.63 -2.89 -14.77
C PRO A 61 10.10 -2.73 -14.78
N VAL A 62 9.45 -3.16 -13.69
CA VAL A 62 8.02 -3.00 -13.49
C VAL A 62 7.75 -1.64 -12.84
N PRO A 63 6.80 -0.84 -13.36
CA PRO A 63 6.35 0.37 -12.68
C PRO A 63 5.87 0.06 -11.26
N GLN A 64 6.14 0.97 -10.34
CA GLN A 64 5.69 0.79 -8.94
C GLN A 64 4.17 0.76 -8.88
N GLY A 65 3.66 -0.13 -8.04
CA GLY A 65 2.22 -0.32 -7.88
C GLY A 65 1.88 -1.25 -6.73
N PHE A 66 0.61 -1.44 -6.52
CA PHE A 66 0.08 -2.34 -5.50
C PHE A 66 -1.13 -3.13 -6.02
N THR A 67 -1.46 -4.18 -5.32
CA THR A 67 -2.61 -5.03 -5.59
C THR A 67 -3.56 -5.02 -4.40
N ILE A 68 -4.84 -4.78 -4.65
CA ILE A 68 -5.92 -5.02 -3.69
C ILE A 68 -6.29 -6.50 -3.78
N THR A 69 -6.36 -7.18 -2.66
CA THR A 69 -6.53 -8.64 -2.60
C THR A 69 -7.87 -9.12 -3.11
N THR A 70 -7.93 -10.38 -3.50
CA THR A 70 -9.20 -11.05 -3.85
C THR A 70 -10.13 -11.16 -2.64
N GLU A 71 -9.58 -11.22 -1.43
CA GLU A 71 -10.34 -11.21 -0.17
C GLU A 71 -11.06 -9.88 0.04
N ALA A 72 -10.42 -8.76 -0.30
CA ALA A 72 -11.09 -7.45 -0.28
C ALA A 72 -12.28 -7.40 -1.25
N CYS A 73 -12.16 -8.05 -2.40
CA CYS A 73 -13.28 -8.18 -3.33
C CYS A 73 -14.42 -9.03 -2.75
N THR A 74 -14.11 -10.13 -2.06
CA THR A 74 -15.11 -10.95 -1.36
C THR A 74 -15.81 -10.13 -0.28
N GLN A 75 -15.04 -9.42 0.55
CA GLN A 75 -15.57 -8.56 1.61
C GLN A 75 -16.49 -7.46 1.07
N TYR A 76 -16.16 -6.86 -0.07
CA TYR A 76 -17.01 -5.89 -0.74
C TYR A 76 -18.42 -6.45 -1.06
N TYR A 77 -18.51 -7.71 -1.50
CA TYR A 77 -19.80 -8.34 -1.77
C TYR A 77 -20.54 -8.72 -0.49
N GLU A 78 -19.83 -9.18 0.55
CA GLU A 78 -20.40 -9.49 1.85
C GLU A 78 -20.95 -8.25 2.55
N ASP A 79 -20.28 -7.11 2.40
CA ASP A 79 -20.71 -5.81 2.92
C ASP A 79 -21.83 -5.14 2.07
N GLY A 80 -22.47 -5.90 1.19
CA GLY A 80 -23.57 -5.41 0.37
C GLY A 80 -23.13 -4.44 -0.73
N ARG A 81 -21.98 -4.70 -1.36
CA ARG A 81 -21.34 -3.89 -2.40
C ARG A 81 -20.89 -2.52 -1.90
N LYS A 82 -20.34 -2.48 -0.70
CA LYS A 82 -19.72 -1.30 -0.10
C LYS A 82 -18.25 -1.58 0.20
N ILE A 83 -17.41 -0.59 -0.08
CA ILE A 83 -16.01 -0.66 0.33
C ILE A 83 -15.96 -0.22 1.79
N ASN A 84 -15.43 -1.08 2.66
CA ASN A 84 -15.28 -0.74 4.07
C ASN A 84 -14.11 0.25 4.28
N ASP A 85 -14.12 0.91 5.43
CA ASP A 85 -13.16 1.97 5.74
C ASP A 85 -11.71 1.46 5.83
N GLU A 86 -11.48 0.20 6.23
CA GLU A 86 -10.15 -0.39 6.29
C GLU A 86 -9.55 -0.59 4.89
N ILE A 87 -10.33 -1.14 3.95
CA ILE A 87 -9.90 -1.33 2.57
C ILE A 87 -9.60 0.02 1.93
N MET A 88 -10.48 1.01 2.15
CA MET A 88 -10.29 2.35 1.63
C MET A 88 -9.03 3.01 2.21
N ALA A 89 -8.83 2.94 3.52
CA ALA A 89 -7.66 3.51 4.18
C ALA A 89 -6.35 2.90 3.64
N GLN A 90 -6.25 1.57 3.56
CA GLN A 90 -5.06 0.90 3.01
C GLN A 90 -4.85 1.22 1.53
N THR A 91 -5.92 1.38 0.76
CA THR A 91 -5.83 1.79 -0.65
C THR A 91 -5.27 3.20 -0.78
N MET A 92 -5.74 4.14 0.05
CA MET A 92 -5.23 5.52 0.05
C MET A 92 -3.78 5.61 0.54
N GLU A 93 -3.37 4.77 1.49
CA GLU A 93 -1.96 4.63 1.87
C GLU A 93 -1.11 4.13 0.70
N GLY A 94 -1.61 3.16 -0.06
CA GLY A 94 -0.94 2.67 -1.27
C GLY A 94 -0.80 3.75 -2.34
N VAL A 95 -1.81 4.57 -2.56
CA VAL A 95 -1.75 5.73 -3.47
C VAL A 95 -0.70 6.74 -2.99
N LYS A 96 -0.73 7.10 -1.71
CA LYS A 96 0.25 8.03 -1.12
C LYS A 96 1.68 7.50 -1.26
N TRP A 97 1.91 6.23 -1.00
CA TRP A 97 3.20 5.60 -1.23
C TRP A 97 3.66 5.70 -2.69
N MET A 98 2.76 5.47 -3.66
CA MET A 98 3.07 5.64 -5.08
C MET A 98 3.39 7.09 -5.44
N GLU A 99 2.71 8.07 -4.87
CA GLU A 99 3.00 9.49 -5.03
C GLU A 99 4.43 9.83 -4.56
N GLU A 100 4.80 9.36 -3.38
CA GLU A 100 6.12 9.58 -2.78
C GLU A 100 7.25 8.97 -3.63
N VAL A 101 7.08 7.71 -4.07
CA VAL A 101 8.08 7.00 -4.86
C VAL A 101 8.27 7.62 -6.26
N ASN A 102 7.20 8.14 -6.87
CA ASN A 102 7.25 8.70 -8.22
C ASN A 102 7.48 10.23 -8.22
N GLY A 103 7.40 10.90 -7.08
CA GLY A 103 7.47 12.36 -7.00
C GLY A 103 6.35 13.09 -7.75
N LYS A 104 5.18 12.46 -7.87
CA LYS A 104 4.01 12.94 -8.60
C LYS A 104 2.78 12.86 -7.71
N LYS A 105 1.73 13.60 -8.06
CA LYS A 105 0.47 13.59 -7.30
C LYS A 105 -0.68 13.04 -8.14
N PHE A 106 -1.50 12.19 -7.50
CA PHE A 106 -2.73 11.71 -8.11
C PHE A 106 -3.73 12.87 -8.23
N GLY A 107 -4.25 13.09 -9.43
CA GLY A 107 -5.17 14.19 -9.72
C GLY A 107 -4.55 15.59 -9.81
N ASP A 108 -3.22 15.73 -9.81
CA ASP A 108 -2.55 17.01 -10.04
C ASP A 108 -2.66 17.42 -11.52
N LEU A 109 -3.01 18.68 -11.79
CA LEU A 109 -3.15 19.21 -13.15
C LEU A 109 -1.80 19.49 -13.84
N LYS A 110 -0.73 19.68 -13.07
CA LYS A 110 0.59 20.06 -13.60
C LYS A 110 1.56 18.89 -13.72
N ASN A 111 1.55 18.01 -12.72
CA ASN A 111 2.43 16.84 -12.66
C ASN A 111 1.66 15.60 -12.17
N PRO A 112 0.71 15.09 -12.98
CA PRO A 112 -0.16 14.00 -12.55
C PRO A 112 0.59 12.67 -12.40
N LEU A 113 0.23 11.94 -11.37
CA LEU A 113 0.57 10.53 -11.27
C LEU A 113 -0.39 9.73 -12.15
N LEU A 114 0.08 9.30 -13.31
CA LEU A 114 -0.71 8.45 -14.21
C LEU A 114 -0.72 7.02 -13.68
N VAL A 115 -1.90 6.44 -13.52
CA VAL A 115 -2.08 5.07 -13.05
C VAL A 115 -2.95 4.28 -14.02
N SER A 116 -2.73 2.97 -14.02
CA SER A 116 -3.55 2.01 -14.74
C SER A 116 -4.19 1.08 -13.73
N VAL A 117 -5.51 1.18 -13.55
CA VAL A 117 -6.29 0.28 -12.70
C VAL A 117 -6.78 -0.89 -13.52
N ARG A 118 -6.39 -2.08 -13.14
CA ARG A 118 -6.75 -3.32 -13.83
C ARG A 118 -7.47 -4.25 -12.87
N SER A 119 -8.64 -4.71 -13.25
CA SER A 119 -9.30 -5.78 -12.54
C SER A 119 -8.56 -7.11 -12.76
N GLY A 120 -8.45 -7.89 -11.68
CA GLY A 120 -7.81 -9.20 -11.67
C GLY A 120 -8.78 -10.25 -11.17
N ALA A 121 -8.70 -11.46 -11.75
CA ALA A 121 -9.39 -12.62 -11.25
C ALA A 121 -8.39 -13.75 -11.01
N ARG A 122 -8.79 -14.76 -10.24
CA ARG A 122 -7.97 -15.98 -10.04
C ARG A 122 -7.72 -16.71 -11.35
N ALA A 123 -8.72 -16.70 -12.24
CA ALA A 123 -8.63 -17.22 -13.60
C ALA A 123 -8.53 -16.08 -14.60
N SER A 124 -7.65 -16.21 -15.59
CA SER A 124 -7.55 -15.23 -16.67
C SER A 124 -8.77 -15.35 -17.59
N MET A 125 -9.48 -14.24 -17.77
CA MET A 125 -10.61 -14.14 -18.70
C MET A 125 -10.31 -13.02 -19.71
N PRO A 126 -9.70 -13.31 -20.85
CA PRO A 126 -9.39 -12.31 -21.87
C PRO A 126 -10.68 -11.62 -22.36
N GLY A 127 -10.64 -10.28 -22.42
CA GLY A 127 -11.74 -9.47 -22.93
C GLY A 127 -12.94 -9.27 -22.02
N MET A 128 -12.93 -9.82 -20.79
CA MET A 128 -14.04 -9.67 -19.84
C MET A 128 -13.79 -8.66 -18.73
N MET A 129 -12.61 -8.06 -18.67
CA MET A 129 -12.22 -7.17 -17.58
C MET A 129 -11.61 -5.89 -18.14
N ASP A 130 -12.13 -4.76 -17.69
CA ASP A 130 -11.71 -3.44 -18.11
C ASP A 130 -10.38 -3.02 -17.49
N THR A 131 -9.68 -2.14 -18.22
CA THR A 131 -8.55 -1.37 -17.72
C THR A 131 -8.97 0.09 -17.72
N ILE A 132 -8.82 0.75 -16.58
CA ILE A 132 -9.11 2.18 -16.42
C ILE A 132 -7.78 2.92 -16.36
N LEU A 133 -7.64 3.95 -17.19
CA LEU A 133 -6.51 4.88 -17.20
C LEU A 133 -7.02 6.25 -16.73
N ASN A 134 -6.22 6.95 -15.97
CA ASN A 134 -6.48 8.34 -15.60
C ASN A 134 -5.66 9.30 -16.45
#